data_b2a1169525fb38f30f5f14536b729a69
#
_entry.id   b2a1169525fb38f30f5f14536b729a69
#
_cell.length_a   1.000
_cell.length_b   1.000
_cell.length_c   1.000
_cell.angle_alpha   90.00
_cell.angle_beta   90.00
_cell.angle_gamma   90.00
#
_symmetry.space_group_name_H-M   'P 1'
#
loop_
_entity.id
_entity.type
_entity.pdbx_description
1 polymer ?
#
loop_
_entity_poly.entity_id
_entity_poly.type
_entity_poly.pdbx_seq_one_letter_code
_entity_poly.pdbx_strand_id
1 'polypeptide(L)'
;MKSELNLTLITTCKGRLHDLQKTLPIMIASAAREIVVVDYGCPQGTKDWLKDGFPEVKRVYVDDDPGFNLGRARNLGAEVATSDWLCFIDADIVLQPGWAEWVRNTLQPDCYYRVHQDAAPDRDGIWGTVICSREAFMRTGGYDVAITGYGGDDTDYYERLGVEGYRESPLPPQLLQCIDTPHEAKTTFTQVKDTQQSLKIGHLYRYIKYNIHAVLGRELNLPQRQRLYKYCRDAVLNNDIQKPFDLELRTNMHQHRAIVTCKLQYTITAMPDRPSPNPVDN
;
A
#
# COMPACT_ATOMS: atom_id res chain seq x y z
N MET A 1 30.82 -12.54 -12.31
CA MET A 1 29.77 -11.48 -12.27
C MET A 1 28.47 -12.14 -11.82
N LYS A 2 27.83 -11.66 -10.74
CA LYS A 2 26.49 -12.16 -10.32
C LYS A 2 25.51 -11.75 -11.43
N SER A 3 24.71 -12.68 -11.95
CA SER A 3 23.69 -12.36 -12.95
C SER A 3 22.68 -11.36 -12.39
N GLU A 4 22.33 -10.38 -13.21
CA GLU A 4 21.32 -9.37 -12.90
C GLU A 4 19.96 -10.01 -12.64
N LEU A 5 19.20 -9.46 -11.67
CA LEU A 5 17.84 -9.91 -11.37
C LEU A 5 16.86 -9.13 -12.27
N ASN A 6 16.01 -9.83 -13.00
CA ASN A 6 14.93 -9.18 -13.78
C ASN A 6 13.80 -8.65 -12.83
N LEU A 7 14.20 -7.72 -11.95
CA LEU A 7 13.40 -7.15 -10.90
C LEU A 7 13.66 -5.65 -10.79
N THR A 8 12.60 -4.88 -10.62
CA THR A 8 12.65 -3.44 -10.28
C THR A 8 12.37 -3.27 -8.80
N LEU A 9 13.28 -2.62 -8.07
CA LEU A 9 13.01 -2.09 -6.74
C LEU A 9 12.34 -0.74 -6.87
N ILE A 10 11.18 -0.57 -6.25
CA ILE A 10 10.40 0.67 -6.26
C ILE A 10 10.30 1.17 -4.83
N THR A 11 10.89 2.34 -4.58
CA THR A 11 10.81 3.00 -3.28
C THR A 11 10.25 4.42 -3.42
N THR A 12 9.66 4.94 -2.35
CA THR A 12 8.99 6.24 -2.33
C THR A 12 9.60 7.13 -1.26
N CYS A 13 9.74 8.41 -1.54
CA CYS A 13 10.33 9.35 -0.60
C CYS A 13 9.49 10.61 -0.43
N LYS A 14 9.00 10.85 0.79
CA LYS A 14 8.50 12.13 1.28
C LYS A 14 8.85 12.29 2.76
N GLY A 15 9.79 13.19 3.06
CA GLY A 15 10.30 13.37 4.41
C GLY A 15 11.15 12.21 4.93
N ARG A 16 11.72 11.39 4.02
CA ARG A 16 12.52 10.19 4.32
C ARG A 16 13.88 10.20 3.63
N LEU A 17 14.39 11.36 3.24
CA LEU A 17 15.68 11.44 2.56
C LEU A 17 16.81 10.87 3.42
N HIS A 18 16.80 11.12 4.73
CA HIS A 18 17.83 10.61 5.64
C HIS A 18 17.90 9.07 5.65
N ASP A 19 16.75 8.40 5.58
CA ASP A 19 16.68 6.94 5.52
C ASP A 19 17.07 6.44 4.13
N LEU A 20 16.55 7.07 3.08
CA LEU A 20 16.88 6.74 1.70
C LEU A 20 18.39 6.88 1.41
N GLN A 21 19.07 7.84 2.01
CA GLN A 21 20.53 7.99 1.90
C GLN A 21 21.31 6.78 2.40
N LYS A 22 20.76 6.04 3.38
CA LYS A 22 21.36 4.81 3.92
C LYS A 22 20.99 3.58 3.10
N THR A 23 19.77 3.53 2.58
CA THR A 23 19.19 2.32 1.95
C THR A 23 19.46 2.26 0.45
N LEU A 24 19.42 3.39 -0.27
CA LEU A 24 19.58 3.43 -1.72
C LEU A 24 20.90 2.82 -2.22
N PRO A 25 22.08 3.08 -1.61
CA PRO A 25 23.32 2.42 -2.02
C PRO A 25 23.25 0.89 -1.90
N ILE A 26 22.53 0.38 -0.90
CA ILE A 26 22.34 -1.06 -0.70
C ILE A 26 21.37 -1.62 -1.75
N MET A 27 20.31 -0.90 -2.09
CA MET A 27 19.39 -1.25 -3.16
C MET A 27 20.13 -1.33 -4.51
N ILE A 28 21.01 -0.38 -4.83
CA ILE A 28 21.81 -0.38 -6.03
C ILE A 28 22.77 -1.59 -6.06
N ALA A 29 23.36 -1.93 -4.92
CA ALA A 29 24.27 -3.10 -4.81
C ALA A 29 23.54 -4.45 -4.82
N SER A 30 22.20 -4.49 -4.80
CA SER A 30 21.38 -5.70 -4.68
C SER A 30 21.31 -6.56 -5.95
N ALA A 31 21.90 -6.10 -7.06
CA ALA A 31 21.80 -6.71 -8.39
C ALA A 31 20.40 -6.67 -9.03
N ALA A 32 19.47 -5.88 -8.52
CA ALA A 32 18.23 -5.58 -9.23
C ALA A 32 18.54 -4.84 -10.53
N ARG A 33 17.82 -5.16 -11.61
CA ARG A 33 18.00 -4.53 -12.94
C ARG A 33 17.71 -3.04 -12.90
N GLU A 34 16.69 -2.66 -12.12
CA GLU A 34 16.22 -1.28 -12.06
C GLU A 34 15.96 -0.88 -10.62
N ILE A 35 16.29 0.35 -10.33
CA ILE A 35 15.88 1.04 -9.12
C ILE A 35 15.02 2.24 -9.52
N VAL A 36 13.81 2.33 -9.00
CA VAL A 36 12.91 3.47 -9.19
C VAL A 36 12.72 4.16 -7.85
N VAL A 37 13.06 5.44 -7.78
CA VAL A 37 12.73 6.30 -6.63
C VAL A 37 11.64 7.27 -7.03
N VAL A 38 10.53 7.22 -6.33
CA VAL A 38 9.43 8.18 -6.47
C VAL A 38 9.59 9.26 -5.42
N ASP A 39 10.09 10.42 -5.82
CA ASP A 39 10.12 11.62 -4.99
C ASP A 39 8.74 12.28 -5.02
N TYR A 40 8.01 12.16 -3.93
CA TYR A 40 6.66 12.68 -3.80
C TYR A 40 6.66 14.12 -3.24
N GLY A 41 7.39 15.01 -3.88
CA GLY A 41 7.57 16.39 -3.43
C GLY A 41 8.23 16.45 -2.05
N CYS A 42 9.33 15.72 -1.87
CA CYS A 42 10.03 15.64 -0.60
C CYS A 42 10.67 16.98 -0.22
N PRO A 43 10.32 17.59 0.93
CA PRO A 43 10.83 18.90 1.32
C PRO A 43 12.32 18.91 1.71
N GLN A 44 12.95 17.73 1.76
CA GLN A 44 14.34 17.55 2.18
C GLN A 44 15.35 17.60 1.03
N GLY A 45 14.93 17.91 -0.21
CA GLY A 45 15.83 18.02 -1.36
C GLY A 45 16.17 16.68 -2.03
N THR A 46 15.33 15.68 -1.94
CA THR A 46 15.53 14.36 -2.57
C THR A 46 15.77 14.47 -4.07
N LYS A 47 15.08 15.38 -4.75
CA LYS A 47 15.20 15.60 -6.20
C LYS A 47 16.62 15.94 -6.63
N ASP A 48 17.23 16.92 -5.98
CA ASP A 48 18.58 17.36 -6.32
C ASP A 48 19.62 16.32 -5.91
N TRP A 49 19.46 15.74 -4.73
CA TRP A 49 20.35 14.67 -4.25
C TRP A 49 20.37 13.47 -5.20
N LEU A 50 19.22 13.02 -5.72
CA LEU A 50 19.15 11.94 -6.69
C LEU A 50 19.75 12.33 -8.04
N LYS A 51 19.51 13.56 -8.49
CA LYS A 51 20.00 14.05 -9.77
C LYS A 51 21.54 14.10 -9.82
N ASP A 52 22.14 14.54 -8.74
CA ASP A 52 23.57 14.77 -8.69
C ASP A 52 24.38 13.51 -8.33
N GLY A 53 23.80 12.64 -7.50
CA GLY A 53 24.51 11.48 -6.95
C GLY A 53 24.22 10.12 -7.61
N PHE A 54 23.08 9.97 -8.28
CA PHE A 54 22.60 8.64 -8.71
C PHE A 54 22.00 8.67 -10.12
N PRO A 55 22.79 8.89 -11.17
CA PRO A 55 22.31 9.01 -12.55
C PRO A 55 21.66 7.71 -13.07
N GLU A 56 22.05 6.54 -12.55
CA GLU A 56 21.54 5.22 -12.91
C GLU A 56 20.14 4.92 -12.35
N VAL A 57 19.69 5.67 -11.33
CA VAL A 57 18.40 5.47 -10.71
C VAL A 57 17.31 6.14 -11.54
N LYS A 58 16.25 5.40 -11.86
CA LYS A 58 15.05 5.99 -12.46
C LYS A 58 14.33 6.85 -11.44
N ARG A 59 13.91 8.04 -11.83
CA ARG A 59 13.31 9.04 -10.95
C ARG A 59 11.94 9.43 -11.46
N VAL A 60 10.97 9.41 -10.55
CA VAL A 60 9.61 9.92 -10.76
C VAL A 60 9.40 11.07 -9.77
N TYR A 61 8.92 12.20 -10.26
CA TYR A 61 8.68 13.38 -9.43
C TYR A 61 7.18 13.69 -9.37
N VAL A 62 6.66 13.90 -8.17
CA VAL A 62 5.25 14.24 -7.92
C VAL A 62 5.20 15.57 -7.19
N ASP A 63 4.90 16.65 -7.90
CA ASP A 63 4.89 18.02 -7.37
C ASP A 63 3.47 18.59 -7.20
N ASP A 64 2.44 17.83 -7.58
CA ASP A 64 1.04 18.27 -7.62
C ASP A 64 0.19 17.87 -6.39
N ASP A 65 0.79 17.20 -5.40
CA ASP A 65 0.10 16.74 -4.20
C ASP A 65 0.88 17.16 -2.93
N PRO A 66 0.34 18.12 -2.14
CA PRO A 66 0.97 18.55 -0.89
C PRO A 66 0.93 17.46 0.21
N GLY A 67 0.00 16.51 0.11
CA GLY A 67 -0.10 15.35 0.98
C GLY A 67 0.88 14.25 0.62
N PHE A 68 0.59 13.05 1.10
CA PHE A 68 1.29 11.83 0.68
C PHE A 68 0.28 10.71 0.44
N ASN A 69 0.28 10.18 -0.78
CA ASN A 69 -0.51 9.01 -1.15
C ASN A 69 0.44 7.90 -1.57
N LEU A 70 0.70 6.96 -0.65
CA LEU A 70 1.64 5.86 -0.87
C LEU A 70 1.24 4.99 -2.05
N GLY A 71 -0.06 4.66 -2.16
CA GLY A 71 -0.57 3.86 -3.28
C GLY A 71 -0.34 4.54 -4.62
N ARG A 72 -0.59 5.86 -4.73
CA ARG A 72 -0.30 6.63 -5.94
C ARG A 72 1.20 6.64 -6.26
N ALA A 73 2.04 6.84 -5.26
CA ALA A 73 3.49 6.86 -5.45
C ALA A 73 4.00 5.50 -5.97
N ARG A 74 3.56 4.39 -5.37
CA ARG A 74 3.92 3.04 -5.80
C ARG A 74 3.44 2.74 -7.23
N ASN A 75 2.22 3.16 -7.57
CA ASN A 75 1.68 2.99 -8.93
C ASN A 75 2.52 3.73 -9.96
N LEU A 76 2.85 5.00 -9.72
CA LEU A 76 3.70 5.80 -10.61
C LEU A 76 5.11 5.20 -10.77
N GLY A 77 5.66 4.61 -9.72
CA GLY A 77 6.91 3.87 -9.79
C GLY A 77 6.82 2.62 -10.67
N ALA A 78 5.71 1.89 -10.57
CA ALA A 78 5.46 0.70 -11.38
C ALA A 78 5.21 1.01 -12.86
N GLU A 79 4.63 2.17 -13.20
CA GLU A 79 4.41 2.61 -14.58
C GLU A 79 5.70 2.76 -15.37
N VAL A 80 6.80 3.17 -14.73
CA VAL A 80 8.11 3.34 -15.39
C VAL A 80 9.00 2.10 -15.30
N ALA A 81 8.61 1.09 -14.52
CA ALA A 81 9.34 -0.16 -14.37
C ALA A 81 9.21 -1.01 -15.65
N THR A 82 10.32 -1.68 -16.05
CA THR A 82 10.35 -2.53 -17.25
C THR A 82 10.67 -3.99 -16.95
N SER A 83 11.05 -4.31 -15.72
CA SER A 83 11.34 -5.69 -15.30
C SER A 83 10.06 -6.52 -15.16
N ASP A 84 10.20 -7.85 -15.23
CA ASP A 84 9.08 -8.78 -15.06
C ASP A 84 8.59 -8.87 -13.61
N TRP A 85 9.47 -8.50 -12.66
CA TRP A 85 9.19 -8.49 -11.24
C TRP A 85 9.27 -7.09 -10.64
N LEU A 86 8.34 -6.78 -9.74
CA LEU A 86 8.28 -5.54 -8.99
C LEU A 86 8.46 -5.86 -7.50
N CYS A 87 9.33 -5.13 -6.84
CA CYS A 87 9.47 -5.14 -5.40
C CYS A 87 9.16 -3.74 -4.85
N PHE A 88 8.04 -3.59 -4.17
CA PHE A 88 7.71 -2.37 -3.44
C PHE A 88 8.37 -2.44 -2.07
N ILE A 89 9.20 -1.46 -1.76
CA ILE A 89 10.01 -1.41 -0.55
C ILE A 89 10.06 0.02 -0.02
N ASP A 90 9.90 0.20 1.28
CA ASP A 90 9.90 1.54 1.87
C ASP A 90 11.35 2.09 1.99
N ALA A 91 11.47 3.43 2.05
CA ALA A 91 12.76 4.11 2.04
C ALA A 91 13.66 3.79 3.25
N ASP A 92 13.07 3.29 4.33
CA ASP A 92 13.73 2.92 5.58
C ASP A 92 14.05 1.42 5.69
N ILE A 93 13.93 0.64 4.60
CA ILE A 93 14.21 -0.80 4.59
C ILE A 93 15.59 -1.09 4.02
N VAL A 94 16.40 -1.78 4.80
CA VAL A 94 17.73 -2.26 4.46
C VAL A 94 17.65 -3.70 4.00
N LEU A 95 18.05 -3.97 2.75
CA LEU A 95 18.19 -5.34 2.24
C LEU A 95 19.39 -6.04 2.91
N GLN A 96 19.17 -7.24 3.40
CA GLN A 96 20.20 -8.02 4.10
C GLN A 96 20.94 -8.98 3.18
N PRO A 97 22.15 -9.44 3.56
CA PRO A 97 22.88 -10.47 2.82
C PRO A 97 22.01 -11.71 2.55
N GLY A 98 22.12 -12.26 1.34
CA GLY A 98 21.31 -13.39 0.89
C GLY A 98 20.01 -13.01 0.17
N TRP A 99 19.55 -11.74 0.24
CA TRP A 99 18.32 -11.29 -0.42
C TRP A 99 18.33 -11.57 -1.94
N ALA A 100 19.38 -11.16 -2.65
CA ALA A 100 19.47 -11.36 -4.10
C ALA A 100 19.54 -12.84 -4.52
N GLU A 101 20.13 -13.69 -3.69
CA GLU A 101 20.17 -15.14 -3.92
C GLU A 101 18.80 -15.76 -3.70
N TRP A 102 18.12 -15.36 -2.64
CA TRP A 102 16.76 -15.81 -2.35
C TRP A 102 15.80 -15.42 -3.49
N VAL A 103 15.81 -14.16 -3.94
CA VAL A 103 14.99 -13.68 -5.08
C VAL A 103 15.23 -14.54 -6.33
N ARG A 104 16.49 -14.79 -6.67
CA ARG A 104 16.86 -15.56 -7.86
C ARG A 104 16.30 -16.98 -7.85
N ASN A 105 16.27 -17.60 -6.69
CA ASN A 105 15.94 -19.01 -6.53
C ASN A 105 14.47 -19.29 -6.19
N THR A 106 13.69 -18.25 -5.84
CA THR A 106 12.38 -18.48 -5.21
C THR A 106 11.21 -18.01 -6.06
N LEU A 107 11.37 -16.94 -6.85
CA LEU A 107 10.23 -16.29 -7.50
C LEU A 107 9.50 -17.21 -8.50
N GLN A 108 8.17 -17.32 -8.34
CA GLN A 108 7.25 -18.09 -9.18
C GLN A 108 6.13 -17.19 -9.69
N PRO A 109 5.75 -17.23 -10.97
CA PRO A 109 4.82 -16.27 -11.59
C PRO A 109 3.43 -16.22 -10.95
N ASP A 110 2.97 -17.34 -10.36
CA ASP A 110 1.67 -17.46 -9.72
C ASP A 110 1.68 -17.07 -8.23
N CYS A 111 2.80 -16.53 -7.73
CA CYS A 111 2.97 -16.15 -6.34
C CYS A 111 3.28 -14.66 -6.19
N TYR A 112 2.88 -14.10 -5.03
CA TYR A 112 3.45 -12.88 -4.50
C TYR A 112 4.08 -13.14 -3.13
N TYR A 113 5.07 -12.34 -2.75
CA TYR A 113 5.91 -12.59 -1.59
C TYR A 113 5.88 -11.40 -0.65
N ARG A 114 5.56 -11.63 0.60
CA ARG A 114 5.60 -10.62 1.66
C ARG A 114 6.03 -11.22 3.00
N VAL A 115 6.41 -10.37 3.92
CA VAL A 115 6.65 -10.82 5.30
C VAL A 115 5.31 -11.07 5.97
N HIS A 116 5.10 -12.29 6.46
CA HIS A 116 3.92 -12.62 7.25
C HIS A 116 4.03 -12.03 8.66
N GLN A 117 2.95 -11.43 9.16
CA GLN A 117 2.96 -10.77 10.47
C GLN A 117 3.33 -11.74 11.61
N ASP A 118 2.82 -12.97 11.57
CA ASP A 118 3.12 -13.99 12.57
C ASP A 118 4.60 -14.43 12.58
N ALA A 119 5.29 -14.28 11.45
CA ALA A 119 6.73 -14.58 11.35
C ALA A 119 7.62 -13.48 11.93
N ALA A 120 7.10 -12.27 12.11
CA ALA A 120 7.82 -11.12 12.64
C ALA A 120 6.85 -10.14 13.34
N PRO A 121 6.20 -10.54 14.46
CA PRO A 121 5.12 -9.77 15.08
C PRO A 121 5.58 -8.41 15.60
N ASP A 122 6.83 -8.30 16.04
CA ASP A 122 7.41 -7.08 16.61
C ASP A 122 8.18 -6.23 15.58
N ARG A 123 7.99 -6.51 14.27
CA ARG A 123 8.74 -5.87 13.18
C ARG A 123 7.81 -5.31 12.10
N ASP A 124 6.81 -4.54 12.52
CA ASP A 124 5.78 -3.97 11.65
C ASP A 124 6.34 -3.15 10.48
N GLY A 125 7.49 -2.51 10.65
CA GLY A 125 8.14 -1.72 9.62
C GLY A 125 8.49 -2.48 8.33
N ILE A 126 8.62 -3.82 8.36
CA ILE A 126 8.94 -4.62 7.16
C ILE A 126 7.71 -5.23 6.46
N TRP A 127 6.51 -5.14 7.04
CA TRP A 127 5.31 -5.80 6.51
C TRP A 127 4.80 -5.21 5.20
N GLY A 128 5.12 -3.94 4.90
CA GLY A 128 4.76 -3.26 3.66
C GLY A 128 5.61 -3.66 2.45
N THR A 129 6.68 -4.47 2.65
CA THR A 129 7.51 -4.95 1.55
C THR A 129 6.83 -6.11 0.83
N VAL A 130 6.64 -5.98 -0.49
CA VAL A 130 6.02 -7.02 -1.33
C VAL A 130 6.74 -7.17 -2.65
N ILE A 131 6.89 -8.43 -3.10
CA ILE A 131 7.38 -8.77 -4.45
C ILE A 131 6.25 -9.47 -5.19
N CYS A 132 5.93 -9.01 -6.39
CA CYS A 132 4.96 -9.64 -7.28
C CYS A 132 5.41 -9.55 -8.73
N SER A 133 4.84 -10.37 -9.60
CA SER A 133 5.08 -10.20 -11.04
C SER A 133 4.42 -8.90 -11.53
N ARG A 134 5.00 -8.29 -12.58
CA ARG A 134 4.40 -7.12 -13.22
C ARG A 134 3.02 -7.43 -13.78
N GLU A 135 2.81 -8.66 -14.25
CA GLU A 135 1.49 -9.14 -14.68
C GLU A 135 0.48 -9.10 -13.54
N ALA A 136 0.84 -9.63 -12.35
CA ALA A 136 -0.02 -9.61 -11.16
C ALA A 136 -0.39 -8.18 -10.76
N PHE A 137 0.58 -7.25 -10.80
CA PHE A 137 0.34 -5.83 -10.54
C PHE A 137 -0.65 -5.22 -11.54
N MET A 138 -0.48 -5.49 -12.82
CA MET A 138 -1.37 -4.96 -13.86
C MET A 138 -2.79 -5.53 -13.77
N ARG A 139 -2.92 -6.83 -13.49
CA ARG A 139 -4.23 -7.50 -13.34
C ARG A 139 -5.02 -6.96 -12.15
N THR A 140 -4.36 -6.69 -11.03
CA THR A 140 -5.01 -6.09 -9.85
C THR A 140 -5.30 -4.61 -9.99
N GLY A 141 -4.79 -3.94 -11.04
CA GLY A 141 -4.90 -2.50 -11.23
C GLY A 141 -4.05 -1.67 -10.25
N GLY A 142 -3.03 -2.27 -9.64
CA GLY A 142 -2.10 -1.61 -8.70
C GLY A 142 -2.73 -1.30 -7.34
N TYR A 143 -2.14 -0.37 -6.61
CA TYR A 143 -2.63 0.08 -5.29
C TYR A 143 -3.88 0.95 -5.39
N ASP A 144 -4.76 0.87 -4.40
CA ASP A 144 -5.96 1.69 -4.34
C ASP A 144 -5.65 3.13 -3.89
N VAL A 145 -5.62 4.04 -4.85
CA VAL A 145 -5.32 5.47 -4.61
C VAL A 145 -6.41 6.23 -3.84
N ALA A 146 -7.54 5.61 -3.56
CA ALA A 146 -8.56 6.20 -2.68
C ALA A 146 -8.12 6.20 -1.21
N ILE A 147 -7.19 5.30 -0.84
CA ILE A 147 -6.61 5.25 0.51
C ILE A 147 -5.54 6.34 0.61
N THR A 148 -5.83 7.41 1.35
CA THR A 148 -4.94 8.58 1.50
C THR A 148 -4.36 8.74 2.91
N GLY A 149 -4.62 7.79 3.80
CA GLY A 149 -4.10 7.74 5.17
C GLY A 149 -2.94 6.76 5.33
N TYR A 150 -2.55 6.56 6.57
CA TYR A 150 -1.57 5.54 6.96
C TYR A 150 -2.27 4.20 7.20
N GLY A 151 -1.84 3.17 6.48
CA GLY A 151 -2.29 1.79 6.65
C GLY A 151 -3.57 1.41 5.92
N GLY A 152 -3.71 0.10 5.69
CA GLY A 152 -4.82 -0.49 4.94
C GLY A 152 -4.55 -0.65 3.44
N ASP A 153 -3.63 0.09 2.87
CA ASP A 153 -3.24 0.06 1.46
C ASP A 153 -2.53 -1.25 1.08
N ASP A 154 -1.58 -1.68 1.88
CA ASP A 154 -0.86 -2.95 1.67
C ASP A 154 -1.82 -4.14 1.79
N THR A 155 -2.62 -4.18 2.86
CA THR A 155 -3.57 -5.28 3.07
C THR A 155 -4.62 -5.33 1.96
N ASP A 156 -5.13 -4.18 1.51
CA ASP A 156 -6.04 -4.10 0.36
C ASP A 156 -5.39 -4.67 -0.91
N TYR A 157 -4.14 -4.36 -1.14
CA TYR A 157 -3.41 -4.85 -2.30
C TYR A 157 -3.20 -6.37 -2.24
N TYR A 158 -2.81 -6.92 -1.09
CA TYR A 158 -2.61 -8.36 -0.90
C TYR A 158 -3.90 -9.15 -1.07
N GLU A 159 -5.01 -8.65 -0.55
CA GLU A 159 -6.33 -9.28 -0.75
C GLU A 159 -6.72 -9.32 -2.22
N ARG A 160 -6.49 -8.24 -2.97
CA ARG A 160 -6.78 -8.23 -4.42
C ARG A 160 -5.87 -9.16 -5.21
N LEU A 161 -4.60 -9.32 -4.84
CA LEU A 161 -3.74 -10.35 -5.41
C LEU A 161 -4.32 -11.75 -5.18
N GLY A 162 -4.81 -12.05 -3.98
CA GLY A 162 -5.48 -13.30 -3.65
C GLY A 162 -6.77 -13.53 -4.45
N VAL A 163 -7.59 -12.49 -4.62
CA VAL A 163 -8.83 -12.54 -5.44
C VAL A 163 -8.51 -12.85 -6.92
N GLU A 164 -7.40 -12.30 -7.44
CA GLU A 164 -6.92 -12.60 -8.80
C GLU A 164 -6.26 -13.98 -8.94
N GLY A 165 -6.21 -14.78 -7.86
CA GLY A 165 -5.71 -16.15 -7.87
C GLY A 165 -4.21 -16.29 -7.61
N TYR A 166 -3.50 -15.22 -7.28
CA TYR A 166 -2.09 -15.30 -6.88
C TYR A 166 -1.95 -15.84 -5.46
N ARG A 167 -1.01 -16.76 -5.26
CA ARG A 167 -0.76 -17.37 -3.95
C ARG A 167 0.21 -16.52 -3.13
N GLU A 168 -0.13 -16.32 -1.87
CA GLU A 168 0.81 -15.72 -0.91
C GLU A 168 1.94 -16.72 -0.60
N SER A 169 3.18 -16.22 -0.61
CA SER A 169 4.38 -16.97 -0.25
C SER A 169 5.24 -16.14 0.71
N PRO A 170 5.92 -16.76 1.67
CA PRO A 170 6.65 -16.00 2.68
C PRO A 170 7.92 -15.38 2.11
N LEU A 171 8.11 -14.09 2.37
CA LEU A 171 9.39 -13.41 2.29
C LEU A 171 10.07 -13.53 3.67
N PRO A 172 11.27 -14.14 3.76
CA PRO A 172 11.92 -14.36 5.05
C PRO A 172 12.26 -13.04 5.73
N PRO A 173 11.79 -12.78 6.96
CA PRO A 173 11.97 -11.49 7.64
C PRO A 173 13.45 -11.14 7.90
N GLN A 174 14.34 -12.13 8.01
CA GLN A 174 15.78 -11.90 8.20
C GLN A 174 16.47 -11.26 6.98
N LEU A 175 15.82 -11.26 5.82
CA LEU A 175 16.35 -10.61 4.60
C LEU A 175 16.08 -9.11 4.55
N LEU A 176 15.30 -8.58 5.50
CA LEU A 176 14.93 -7.18 5.60
C LEU A 176 15.25 -6.65 7.00
N GLN A 177 15.64 -5.38 7.10
CA GLN A 177 15.77 -4.67 8.36
C GLN A 177 15.18 -3.27 8.22
N CYS A 178 14.26 -2.90 9.08
CA CYS A 178 13.74 -1.54 9.15
C CYS A 178 14.69 -0.63 9.95
N ILE A 179 14.92 0.57 9.45
CA ILE A 179 15.51 1.66 10.23
C ILE A 179 14.40 2.21 11.13
N ASP A 180 14.69 2.27 12.42
CA ASP A 180 13.69 2.71 13.40
C ASP A 180 13.23 4.14 13.11
N THR A 181 11.93 4.30 12.97
CA THR A 181 11.30 5.58 12.65
C THR A 181 10.21 5.90 13.67
N PRO A 182 10.23 7.10 14.28
CA PRO A 182 9.19 7.51 15.21
C PRO A 182 7.79 7.44 14.58
N HIS A 183 6.80 6.97 15.36
CA HIS A 183 5.42 6.79 14.86
C HIS A 183 4.82 8.09 14.29
N GLU A 184 5.15 9.25 14.88
CA GLU A 184 4.68 10.56 14.43
C GLU A 184 5.16 10.90 13.01
N ALA A 185 6.30 10.37 12.61
CA ALA A 185 6.84 10.57 11.28
C ALA A 185 6.04 9.83 10.19
N LYS A 186 5.35 8.74 10.55
CA LYS A 186 4.53 7.94 9.62
C LYS A 186 3.31 8.72 9.10
N THR A 187 2.81 9.69 9.85
CA THR A 187 1.61 10.47 9.51
C THR A 187 1.88 11.95 9.24
N THR A 188 3.16 12.36 9.14
CA THR A 188 3.54 13.77 8.94
C THR A 188 2.83 14.41 7.74
N PHE A 189 2.68 13.69 6.65
CA PHE A 189 2.11 14.20 5.40
C PHE A 189 0.69 13.68 5.11
N THR A 190 0.05 12.98 6.07
CA THR A 190 -1.34 12.55 5.95
C THR A 190 -2.30 13.51 6.65
N GLN A 191 -3.58 13.49 6.27
CA GLN A 191 -4.59 14.35 6.90
C GLN A 191 -4.87 13.91 8.35
N VAL A 192 -4.91 12.62 8.62
CA VAL A 192 -5.14 12.05 9.96
C VAL A 192 -3.78 11.78 10.59
N LYS A 193 -3.50 12.43 11.72
CA LYS A 193 -2.20 12.36 12.40
C LYS A 193 -2.09 11.18 13.35
N ASP A 194 -3.19 10.77 13.93
CA ASP A 194 -3.26 9.60 14.79
C ASP A 194 -3.19 8.33 13.95
N THR A 195 -2.14 7.53 14.16
CA THR A 195 -1.89 6.29 13.42
C THR A 195 -2.98 5.24 13.65
N GLN A 196 -3.51 5.15 14.86
CA GLN A 196 -4.55 4.17 15.20
C GLN A 196 -5.88 4.53 14.53
N GLN A 197 -6.24 5.81 14.54
CA GLN A 197 -7.42 6.27 13.81
C GLN A 197 -7.25 6.06 12.29
N SER A 198 -6.07 6.35 11.75
CA SER A 198 -5.79 6.15 10.34
C SER A 198 -5.90 4.68 9.92
N LEU A 199 -5.31 3.75 10.70
CA LEU A 199 -5.45 2.31 10.51
C LEU A 199 -6.92 1.87 10.57
N LYS A 200 -7.68 2.37 11.55
CA LYS A 200 -9.11 2.05 11.69
C LYS A 200 -9.91 2.49 10.46
N ILE A 201 -9.61 3.67 9.91
CA ILE A 201 -10.24 4.17 8.68
C ILE A 201 -9.94 3.23 7.50
N GLY A 202 -8.67 2.87 7.29
CA GLY A 202 -8.26 1.97 6.22
C GLY A 202 -8.92 0.59 6.31
N HIS A 203 -8.96 0.01 7.50
CA HIS A 203 -9.62 -1.28 7.74
C HIS A 203 -11.13 -1.23 7.48
N LEU A 204 -11.79 -0.17 7.97
CA LEU A 204 -13.23 0.01 7.78
C LEU A 204 -13.59 0.19 6.29
N TYR A 205 -12.84 1.05 5.61
CA TYR A 205 -12.99 1.26 4.16
C TYR A 205 -12.84 -0.05 3.39
N ARG A 206 -11.77 -0.78 3.63
CA ARG A 206 -11.50 -2.07 3.01
C ARG A 206 -12.64 -3.05 3.24
N TYR A 207 -13.06 -3.21 4.49
CA TYR A 207 -14.15 -4.14 4.85
C TYR A 207 -15.45 -3.82 4.11
N ILE A 208 -15.88 -2.55 4.07
CA ILE A 208 -17.09 -2.15 3.36
C ILE A 208 -16.92 -2.34 1.83
N LYS A 209 -15.76 -1.98 1.28
CA LYS A 209 -15.46 -2.17 -0.15
C LYS A 209 -15.60 -3.64 -0.55
N TYR A 210 -15.06 -4.57 0.25
CA TYR A 210 -15.20 -6.00 0.00
C TYR A 210 -16.65 -6.49 0.10
N ASN A 211 -17.40 -6.03 1.09
CA ASN A 211 -18.81 -6.35 1.20
C ASN A 211 -19.58 -5.91 -0.05
N ILE A 212 -19.32 -4.70 -0.53
CA ILE A 212 -19.96 -4.18 -1.75
C ILE A 212 -19.59 -5.06 -2.96
N HIS A 213 -18.32 -5.43 -3.11
CA HIS A 213 -17.88 -6.32 -4.17
C HIS A 213 -18.57 -7.70 -4.09
N ALA A 214 -18.63 -8.29 -2.91
CA ALA A 214 -19.28 -9.60 -2.69
C ALA A 214 -20.78 -9.58 -3.02
N VAL A 215 -21.48 -8.50 -2.69
CA VAL A 215 -22.92 -8.36 -2.95
C VAL A 215 -23.22 -8.04 -4.42
N LEU A 216 -22.39 -7.23 -5.06
CA LEU A 216 -22.67 -6.69 -6.40
C LEU A 216 -21.93 -7.43 -7.52
N GLY A 217 -20.93 -8.25 -7.20
CA GLY A 217 -20.06 -8.91 -8.18
C GLY A 217 -19.26 -7.94 -9.06
N ARG A 218 -19.06 -6.70 -8.62
CA ARG A 218 -18.30 -5.68 -9.37
C ARG A 218 -17.58 -4.72 -8.46
N GLU A 219 -16.53 -4.11 -9.00
CA GLU A 219 -15.75 -3.11 -8.29
C GLU A 219 -16.38 -1.72 -8.35
N LEU A 220 -16.10 -0.92 -7.30
CA LEU A 220 -16.40 0.50 -7.29
C LEU A 220 -15.40 1.26 -8.17
N ASN A 221 -15.87 2.22 -8.95
CA ASN A 221 -14.97 3.14 -9.64
C ASN A 221 -14.26 4.10 -8.65
N LEU A 222 -13.22 4.77 -9.11
CA LEU A 222 -12.41 5.64 -8.24
C LEU A 222 -13.23 6.72 -7.50
N PRO A 223 -14.12 7.50 -8.15
CA PRO A 223 -14.96 8.45 -7.43
C PRO A 223 -15.83 7.83 -6.33
N GLN A 224 -16.36 6.62 -6.56
CA GLN A 224 -17.14 5.90 -5.56
C GLN A 224 -16.26 5.45 -4.38
N ARG A 225 -15.06 4.94 -4.67
CA ARG A 225 -14.07 4.56 -3.66
C ARG A 225 -13.63 5.76 -2.81
N GLN A 226 -13.36 6.90 -3.44
CA GLN A 226 -13.00 8.13 -2.73
C GLN A 226 -14.13 8.64 -1.80
N ARG A 227 -15.39 8.56 -2.26
CA ARG A 227 -16.56 8.90 -1.42
C ARG A 227 -16.69 7.94 -0.24
N LEU A 228 -16.51 6.63 -0.48
CA LEU A 228 -16.54 5.62 0.57
C LEU A 228 -15.42 5.84 1.60
N TYR A 229 -14.20 6.11 1.13
CA TYR A 229 -13.07 6.38 2.03
C TYR A 229 -13.32 7.63 2.89
N LYS A 230 -13.83 8.70 2.26
CA LYS A 230 -14.23 9.92 2.99
C LYS A 230 -15.30 9.62 4.05
N TYR A 231 -16.32 8.82 3.71
CA TYR A 231 -17.35 8.41 4.64
C TYR A 231 -16.77 7.63 5.83
N CYS A 232 -15.90 6.65 5.60
CA CYS A 232 -15.23 5.90 6.66
C CYS A 232 -14.36 6.80 7.54
N ARG A 233 -13.65 7.76 6.94
CA ARG A 233 -12.84 8.73 7.67
C ARG A 233 -13.72 9.60 8.58
N ASP A 234 -14.77 10.18 8.04
CA ASP A 234 -15.67 11.03 8.79
C ASP A 234 -16.36 10.22 9.93
N ALA A 235 -16.63 8.92 9.68
CA ALA A 235 -17.12 7.96 10.66
C ALA A 235 -16.22 7.81 11.87
N VAL A 236 -14.98 7.55 11.61
CA VAL A 236 -14.00 7.27 12.67
C VAL A 236 -13.67 8.55 13.45
N LEU A 237 -13.57 9.70 12.76
CA LEU A 237 -13.14 10.95 13.39
C LEU A 237 -14.24 11.61 14.23
N ASN A 238 -15.51 11.52 13.81
CA ASN A 238 -16.60 12.23 14.47
C ASN A 238 -17.33 11.40 15.52
N ASN A 239 -17.04 10.10 15.65
CA ASN A 239 -17.74 9.14 16.53
C ASN A 239 -19.28 9.16 16.42
N ASP A 240 -19.83 9.90 15.45
CA ASP A 240 -21.26 10.16 15.30
C ASP A 240 -21.61 10.26 13.82
N ILE A 241 -21.80 9.11 13.17
CA ILE A 241 -22.37 9.11 11.84
C ILE A 241 -23.85 8.84 11.92
N GLN A 242 -24.59 9.92 12.07
CA GLN A 242 -26.04 9.90 12.01
C GLN A 242 -26.57 9.72 10.58
N LYS A 243 -25.72 9.91 9.55
CA LYS A 243 -26.13 9.80 8.16
C LYS A 243 -25.56 8.54 7.53
N PRO A 244 -26.39 7.63 7.03
CA PRO A 244 -25.91 6.47 6.30
C PRO A 244 -25.17 6.90 5.04
N PHE A 245 -24.22 6.07 4.61
CA PHE A 245 -23.61 6.21 3.30
C PHE A 245 -24.52 5.59 2.25
N ASP A 246 -24.99 6.42 1.33
CA ASP A 246 -25.80 5.97 0.21
C ASP A 246 -24.93 5.77 -1.04
N LEU A 247 -24.94 4.57 -1.58
CA LEU A 247 -24.28 4.23 -2.83
C LEU A 247 -25.32 3.89 -3.90
N GLU A 248 -25.35 4.66 -4.97
CA GLU A 248 -26.20 4.39 -6.12
C GLU A 248 -25.35 3.85 -7.27
N LEU A 249 -25.71 2.69 -7.78
CA LEU A 249 -25.06 2.01 -8.87
C LEU A 249 -26.05 1.83 -10.02
N ARG A 250 -25.70 2.34 -11.21
CA ARG A 250 -26.53 2.27 -12.41
C ARG A 250 -25.91 1.31 -13.41
N THR A 251 -26.73 0.45 -13.99
CA THR A 251 -26.34 -0.47 -15.06
C THR A 251 -27.26 -0.24 -16.25
N ASN A 252 -26.69 0.11 -17.40
CA ASN A 252 -27.43 0.27 -18.64
C ASN A 252 -27.69 -1.11 -19.28
N MET A 253 -28.95 -1.43 -19.44
CA MET A 253 -29.39 -2.63 -20.17
C MET A 253 -29.75 -2.22 -21.60
N HIS A 254 -28.74 -2.02 -22.44
CA HIS A 254 -28.92 -1.49 -23.81
C HIS A 254 -29.93 -2.28 -24.65
N GLN A 255 -29.93 -3.61 -24.53
CA GLN A 255 -30.86 -4.49 -25.25
C GLN A 255 -32.34 -4.25 -24.88
N HIS A 256 -32.60 -3.80 -23.68
CA HIS A 256 -33.96 -3.58 -23.16
C HIS A 256 -34.32 -2.09 -23.00
N ARG A 257 -33.47 -1.17 -23.44
CA ARG A 257 -33.64 0.29 -23.27
C ARG A 257 -33.99 0.67 -21.80
N ALA A 258 -33.39 -0.04 -20.85
CA ALA A 258 -33.65 0.14 -19.43
C ALA A 258 -32.37 0.48 -18.67
N ILE A 259 -32.54 1.19 -17.55
CA ILE A 259 -31.49 1.44 -16.57
C ILE A 259 -31.89 0.73 -15.29
N VAL A 260 -31.07 -0.19 -14.82
CA VAL A 260 -31.24 -0.78 -13.50
C VAL A 260 -30.42 0.04 -12.50
N THR A 261 -31.09 0.54 -11.47
CA THR A 261 -30.47 1.28 -10.37
C THR A 261 -30.50 0.41 -9.10
N CYS A 262 -29.34 0.09 -8.57
CA CYS A 262 -29.18 -0.51 -7.25
C CYS A 262 -28.81 0.59 -6.24
N LYS A 263 -29.54 0.66 -5.13
CA LYS A 263 -29.23 1.56 -4.01
C LYS A 263 -28.84 0.73 -2.80
N LEU A 264 -27.65 0.99 -2.28
CA LEU A 264 -27.13 0.39 -1.06
C LEU A 264 -26.96 1.47 0.00
N GLN A 265 -27.33 1.15 1.21
CA GLN A 265 -27.15 2.04 2.35
C GLN A 265 -26.32 1.34 3.42
N TYR A 266 -25.26 2.00 3.85
CA TYR A 266 -24.41 1.52 4.94
C TYR A 266 -24.48 2.46 6.12
N THR A 267 -24.66 1.91 7.31
CA THR A 267 -24.58 2.66 8.56
C THR A 267 -23.44 2.07 9.39
N ILE A 268 -22.58 2.94 9.91
CA ILE A 268 -21.51 2.55 10.83
C ILE A 268 -21.95 2.93 12.22
N THR A 269 -22.12 1.93 13.08
CA THR A 269 -22.49 2.13 14.48
C THR A 269 -21.28 1.78 15.35
N ALA A 270 -20.93 2.67 16.26
CA ALA A 270 -19.90 2.36 17.25
C ALA A 270 -20.39 1.19 18.13
N MET A 271 -19.53 0.20 18.35
CA MET A 271 -19.81 -0.82 19.35
C MET A 271 -19.75 -0.19 20.74
N PRO A 272 -20.67 -0.53 21.65
CA PRO A 272 -20.53 -0.14 23.04
C PRO A 272 -19.20 -0.65 23.59
N ASP A 273 -18.57 0.14 24.44
CA ASP A 273 -17.34 -0.26 25.12
C ASP A 273 -17.56 -1.64 25.78
N ARG A 274 -16.61 -2.56 25.58
CA ARG A 274 -16.65 -3.83 26.33
C ARG A 274 -16.63 -3.46 27.81
N PRO A 275 -17.54 -3.99 28.62
CA PRO A 275 -17.41 -3.83 30.06
C PRO A 275 -16.02 -4.30 30.45
N SER A 276 -15.30 -3.48 31.21
CA SER A 276 -14.01 -3.86 31.78
C SER A 276 -14.15 -5.26 32.39
N PRO A 277 -13.21 -6.19 32.15
CA PRO A 277 -13.26 -7.49 32.81
C PRO A 277 -13.33 -7.20 34.32
N ASN A 278 -14.36 -7.74 34.98
CA ASN A 278 -14.49 -7.64 36.42
C ASN A 278 -13.16 -8.03 37.04
N PRO A 279 -12.60 -7.25 37.98
CA PRO A 279 -11.48 -7.71 38.76
C PRO A 279 -11.90 -9.03 39.40
N VAL A 280 -11.23 -10.10 39.01
CA VAL A 280 -11.41 -11.41 39.63
C VAL A 280 -11.01 -11.22 41.09
N ASP A 281 -11.97 -11.37 42.00
CA ASP A 281 -11.72 -11.42 43.43
C ASP A 281 -10.66 -12.50 43.68
N ASN A 282 -9.53 -12.06 44.18
CA ASN A 282 -8.49 -12.92 44.75
C ASN A 282 -8.87 -13.31 46.19
#